data_ff80315b267216c357516c85310320ba
#
_entry.id   ff80315b267216c357516c85310320ba
#
_cell.length_a   1.000
_cell.length_b   1.000
_cell.length_c   1.000
_cell.angle_alpha   90.00
_cell.angle_beta   90.00
_cell.angle_gamma   90.00
#
_symmetry.space_group_name_H-M   'P 1'
#
loop_
_entity.id
_entity.type
_entity.pdbx_description
1 polymer ?
#
loop_
_entity_poly.entity_id
_entity_poly.type
_entity_poly.pdbx_seq_one_letter_code
_entity_poly.pdbx_strand_id
1 'polypeptide(L)'
;MIMWDKCKAALLLVTLVIVAGDANDCVPRNFGHGSFVCVCNATYCDELPDSNPKVPEKGTFYWYVSSKEGLRLSMSQAQMGSCKNTSTDTVLNIDTSKKYQTVLGFGGAFTDSAGINIRKLSEATQDQLIRAYYGSTGSRYSLGRIPIAGTDFSTRPYTYDDVFTDMSLQSFSLVREDYDYKIPYIKKAIDLNPNVKFISAAWSAPPWMKTNDKINGFGFLRKDRYQVYADYIVKFLDAYKSHGIDVWAVSTGNEPINAYVPFDHLNTMAWTPDTLADWVGNYAGPTLSASSHNGTGILVLDDQRIELPWFVNKVFEDKTAKKYIIGTAVHWYTDNIAPPILLDLTHNSAPDKFILMTEACTGTGTTTYPKVALGSWSRGQKYILSIIEYMNHWAIGWVDWNIALDKTGGPNWIQNFVDSPIIVNPETDEFYKQPMYYALKHFSRFVESGSVRISITDTNNVKSTAFVTPSNEVVVVLYNK
;
A
#
# COMPACT_ATOMS: atom_id res chain seq x y z
N MET A 1 10.12 -12.30 -26.25
CA MET A 1 8.91 -12.77 -26.92
C MET A 1 8.38 -13.97 -26.14
N ILE A 2 7.34 -13.80 -25.38
CA ILE A 2 6.74 -14.86 -24.55
C ILE A 2 5.43 -15.27 -25.22
N MET A 3 5.32 -16.54 -25.61
CA MET A 3 4.17 -17.11 -26.32
C MET A 3 3.36 -17.98 -25.34
N TRP A 4 2.13 -17.58 -25.03
CA TRP A 4 1.38 -18.06 -23.85
C TRP A 4 0.58 -19.37 -24.06
N ASP A 5 -0.18 -19.55 -25.13
CA ASP A 5 -1.23 -20.59 -25.11
C ASP A 5 -0.86 -21.97 -25.69
N LYS A 6 0.07 -22.06 -26.60
CA LYS A 6 0.46 -23.37 -27.19
C LYS A 6 1.66 -24.05 -26.54
N CYS A 7 2.38 -23.33 -25.68
CA CYS A 7 3.38 -23.96 -24.81
C CYS A 7 2.75 -24.77 -23.66
N LYS A 8 1.49 -24.54 -23.32
CA LYS A 8 0.78 -25.36 -22.31
C LYS A 8 0.67 -26.85 -22.71
N ALA A 9 0.46 -27.16 -23.98
CA ALA A 9 0.35 -28.54 -24.46
C ALA A 9 1.69 -29.25 -24.54
N ALA A 10 2.79 -28.51 -24.76
CA ALA A 10 4.14 -29.05 -24.78
C ALA A 10 4.74 -29.22 -23.37
N LEU A 11 4.27 -28.46 -22.41
CA LEU A 11 4.69 -28.55 -20.97
C LEU A 11 4.18 -29.83 -20.28
N LEU A 12 3.10 -30.43 -20.75
CA LEU A 12 2.56 -31.68 -20.18
C LEU A 12 3.43 -32.94 -20.46
N LEU A 13 4.46 -32.82 -21.30
CA LEU A 13 5.39 -33.90 -21.64
C LEU A 13 6.83 -33.68 -21.13
N VAL A 14 7.10 -32.59 -20.42
CA VAL A 14 8.37 -32.42 -19.72
C VAL A 14 8.20 -32.96 -18.30
N THR A 15 8.91 -34.05 -18.02
CA THR A 15 9.11 -34.67 -16.70
C THR A 15 9.06 -33.64 -15.61
N LEU A 16 8.11 -33.80 -14.68
CA LEU A 16 8.02 -33.08 -13.43
C LEU A 16 9.33 -33.28 -12.65
N VAL A 17 10.29 -32.42 -12.85
CA VAL A 17 11.39 -32.28 -11.89
C VAL A 17 10.80 -31.43 -10.76
N ILE A 18 10.22 -32.10 -9.78
CA ILE A 18 9.89 -31.48 -8.49
C ILE A 18 11.24 -31.07 -7.88
N VAL A 19 11.61 -29.81 -8.07
CA VAL A 19 12.62 -29.20 -7.20
C VAL A 19 11.89 -28.97 -5.89
N ALA A 20 12.02 -29.93 -4.98
CA ALA A 20 11.59 -29.81 -3.60
C ALA A 20 12.45 -28.73 -2.90
N GLY A 21 12.04 -27.49 -3.02
CA GLY A 21 12.32 -26.48 -1.99
C GLY A 21 11.11 -26.48 -1.08
N ASP A 22 11.30 -26.26 0.21
CA ASP A 22 10.26 -26.26 1.24
C ASP A 22 9.23 -25.14 1.05
N ALA A 23 8.46 -25.19 -0.03
CA ALA A 23 7.30 -24.31 -0.23
C ALA A 23 6.11 -24.97 0.46
N ASN A 24 5.49 -24.21 1.35
CA ASN A 24 4.22 -24.64 1.92
C ASN A 24 3.10 -24.24 0.96
N ASP A 25 2.28 -25.21 0.56
CA ASP A 25 1.16 -24.99 -0.32
C ASP A 25 -0.02 -24.30 0.37
N CYS A 26 -0.87 -23.65 -0.40
CA CYS A 26 -2.12 -23.08 0.11
C CYS A 26 -3.03 -24.17 0.67
N VAL A 27 -3.50 -24.01 1.92
CA VAL A 27 -4.63 -24.78 2.46
C VAL A 27 -5.92 -24.05 2.07
N PRO A 28 -6.62 -24.50 1.01
CA PRO A 28 -7.73 -23.73 0.44
C PRO A 28 -8.99 -23.88 1.27
N ARG A 29 -9.72 -22.77 1.46
CA ARG A 29 -11.09 -22.78 2.02
C ARG A 29 -12.00 -21.93 1.14
N ASN A 30 -13.13 -22.51 0.73
CA ASN A 30 -14.12 -21.86 -0.12
C ASN A 30 -15.25 -21.26 0.71
N PHE A 31 -15.55 -20.00 0.48
CA PHE A 31 -16.67 -19.28 1.13
C PHE A 31 -17.76 -18.85 0.12
N GLY A 32 -17.70 -19.33 -1.11
CA GLY A 32 -18.75 -19.10 -2.13
C GLY A 32 -18.61 -17.80 -2.92
N HIS A 33 -17.48 -17.09 -2.83
CA HIS A 33 -17.26 -15.79 -3.53
C HIS A 33 -16.33 -15.90 -4.77
N GLY A 34 -16.33 -17.06 -5.42
CA GLY A 34 -15.74 -17.24 -6.75
C GLY A 34 -14.32 -17.80 -6.78
N SER A 35 -13.60 -17.89 -5.64
CA SER A 35 -12.32 -18.57 -5.49
C SER A 35 -12.11 -18.97 -4.02
N PHE A 36 -10.86 -19.23 -3.63
CA PHE A 36 -10.45 -19.71 -2.31
C PHE A 36 -9.63 -18.66 -1.57
N VAL A 37 -9.69 -18.69 -0.24
CA VAL A 37 -8.67 -18.12 0.64
C VAL A 37 -7.67 -19.21 0.99
N CYS A 38 -6.43 -18.83 1.36
CA CYS A 38 -5.49 -19.75 1.98
C CYS A 38 -5.52 -19.54 3.49
N VAL A 39 -5.70 -20.64 4.23
CA VAL A 39 -5.80 -20.62 5.69
C VAL A 39 -4.43 -20.73 6.32
N CYS A 40 -4.13 -19.82 7.23
CA CYS A 40 -2.93 -19.83 8.06
C CYS A 40 -3.31 -19.87 9.55
N ASN A 41 -2.43 -20.45 10.37
CA ASN A 41 -2.57 -20.51 11.82
C ASN A 41 -1.18 -20.53 12.51
N ALA A 42 -1.12 -20.84 13.78
CA ALA A 42 0.12 -20.87 14.56
C ALA A 42 1.21 -21.81 14.01
N THR A 43 0.83 -22.88 13.34
CA THR A 43 1.75 -23.95 12.90
C THR A 43 1.95 -24.04 11.40
N TYR A 44 1.09 -23.40 10.62
CA TYR A 44 1.11 -23.51 9.18
C TYR A 44 0.67 -22.23 8.47
N CYS A 45 1.43 -21.83 7.46
CA CYS A 45 1.05 -20.82 6.48
C CYS A 45 1.69 -21.17 5.12
N ASP A 46 1.01 -20.88 4.02
CA ASP A 46 1.59 -21.04 2.70
C ASP A 46 2.68 -19.98 2.47
N GLU A 47 3.85 -20.43 2.09
CA GLU A 47 5.04 -19.60 1.93
C GLU A 47 5.83 -20.06 0.71
N LEU A 48 6.58 -19.13 0.11
CA LEU A 48 7.60 -19.47 -0.88
C LEU A 48 8.96 -19.59 -0.18
N PRO A 49 9.88 -20.43 -0.68
CA PRO A 49 11.21 -20.55 -0.12
C PRO A 49 11.93 -19.20 -0.03
N ASP A 50 12.74 -19.01 0.98
CA ASP A 50 13.51 -17.78 1.17
C ASP A 50 14.46 -17.50 -0.01
N SER A 51 15.07 -18.55 -0.56
CA SER A 51 15.90 -18.48 -1.76
C SER A 51 15.18 -18.08 -3.05
N ASN A 52 13.86 -17.81 -2.97
CA ASN A 52 13.05 -17.51 -4.14
C ASN A 52 12.70 -16.00 -4.20
N PRO A 53 12.84 -15.28 -5.36
CA PRO A 53 13.20 -15.86 -6.62
C PRO A 53 14.67 -16.30 -6.66
N LYS A 54 14.89 -17.50 -7.13
CA LYS A 54 16.22 -17.97 -7.51
C LYS A 54 16.52 -17.45 -8.91
N VAL A 55 17.72 -16.94 -9.15
CA VAL A 55 18.14 -16.56 -10.50
C VAL A 55 18.04 -17.79 -11.40
N PRO A 56 17.25 -17.75 -12.47
CA PRO A 56 17.15 -18.89 -13.38
C PRO A 56 18.47 -19.11 -14.13
N GLU A 57 18.77 -20.34 -14.49
CA GLU A 57 19.91 -20.65 -15.35
C GLU A 57 19.78 -19.93 -16.71
N LYS A 58 20.90 -19.54 -17.28
CA LYS A 58 20.91 -18.84 -18.57
C LYS A 58 20.10 -19.61 -19.63
N GLY A 59 19.16 -18.91 -20.25
CA GLY A 59 18.25 -19.48 -21.24
C GLY A 59 16.98 -20.11 -20.66
N THR A 60 16.76 -19.98 -19.35
CA THR A 60 15.52 -20.39 -18.69
C THR A 60 14.82 -19.21 -18.03
N PHE A 61 13.56 -19.41 -17.62
CA PHE A 61 12.82 -18.46 -16.79
C PHE A 61 11.91 -19.21 -15.82
N TYR A 62 11.65 -18.60 -14.66
CA TYR A 62 10.60 -19.03 -13.75
C TYR A 62 9.33 -18.24 -14.02
N TRP A 63 8.18 -18.89 -13.86
CA TRP A 63 6.93 -18.19 -13.82
C TRP A 63 6.07 -18.65 -12.65
N TYR A 64 5.31 -17.71 -12.14
CA TYR A 64 4.47 -17.89 -10.96
C TYR A 64 3.03 -17.59 -11.35
N VAL A 65 2.12 -18.52 -11.11
CA VAL A 65 0.72 -18.39 -11.53
C VAL A 65 -0.20 -18.37 -10.32
N SER A 66 -1.08 -17.38 -10.29
CA SER A 66 -2.28 -17.42 -9.46
C SER A 66 -3.50 -17.48 -10.37
N SER A 67 -4.49 -18.32 -10.05
CA SER A 67 -5.70 -18.49 -10.86
C SER A 67 -6.95 -18.50 -10.01
N LYS A 68 -8.08 -18.26 -10.66
CA LYS A 68 -9.41 -18.33 -10.04
C LYS A 68 -9.69 -19.73 -9.50
N GLU A 69 -9.17 -20.76 -10.14
CA GLU A 69 -9.34 -22.19 -9.80
C GLU A 69 -8.52 -22.62 -8.60
N GLY A 70 -7.63 -21.75 -8.07
CA GLY A 70 -6.97 -22.00 -6.78
C GLY A 70 -5.44 -22.01 -6.80
N LEU A 71 -4.78 -21.83 -7.94
CA LEU A 71 -3.32 -21.63 -7.95
C LEU A 71 -2.97 -20.35 -7.18
N ARG A 72 -1.93 -20.41 -6.39
CA ARG A 72 -1.40 -19.29 -5.59
C ARG A 72 0.12 -19.24 -5.70
N LEU A 73 0.63 -18.38 -6.59
CA LEU A 73 2.05 -18.30 -6.97
C LEU A 73 2.67 -19.68 -7.26
N SER A 74 1.90 -20.55 -7.93
CA SER A 74 2.40 -21.86 -8.34
C SER A 74 3.57 -21.67 -9.30
N MET A 75 4.75 -22.18 -8.92
CA MET A 75 5.99 -22.00 -9.67
C MET A 75 6.16 -23.07 -10.75
N SER A 76 6.66 -22.65 -11.91
CA SER A 76 7.10 -23.51 -13.00
C SER A 76 8.36 -22.93 -13.63
N GLN A 77 9.15 -23.78 -14.30
CA GLN A 77 10.35 -23.39 -15.07
C GLN A 77 10.17 -23.75 -16.53
N ALA A 78 10.65 -22.90 -17.43
CA ALA A 78 10.64 -23.16 -18.85
C ALA A 78 11.94 -22.67 -19.54
N GLN A 79 12.21 -23.24 -20.70
CA GLN A 79 13.34 -22.88 -21.57
C GLN A 79 12.96 -21.70 -22.47
N MET A 80 13.83 -20.72 -22.61
CA MET A 80 13.69 -19.65 -23.61
C MET A 80 13.90 -20.25 -25.02
N GLY A 81 13.09 -19.76 -25.97
CA GLY A 81 13.21 -20.22 -27.36
C GLY A 81 12.67 -21.65 -27.64
N SER A 82 12.05 -22.29 -26.65
CA SER A 82 11.46 -23.64 -26.80
C SER A 82 10.13 -23.66 -27.55
N CYS A 83 9.49 -22.51 -27.76
CA CYS A 83 8.24 -22.42 -28.52
C CYS A 83 8.50 -22.27 -30.01
N LYS A 84 8.13 -23.30 -30.80
CA LYS A 84 8.11 -23.20 -32.27
C LYS A 84 6.98 -22.27 -32.70
N ASN A 85 7.23 -21.50 -33.77
CA ASN A 85 6.26 -20.57 -34.36
C ASN A 85 4.90 -21.26 -34.61
N THR A 86 3.97 -20.99 -33.80
CA THR A 86 2.54 -21.25 -33.99
C THR A 86 1.86 -19.91 -34.05
N SER A 87 0.75 -19.76 -34.81
CA SER A 87 -0.06 -18.55 -34.81
C SER A 87 -0.40 -18.21 -33.39
N THR A 88 0.13 -17.09 -32.88
CA THR A 88 -0.08 -16.64 -31.49
C THR A 88 -0.98 -15.44 -31.50
N ASP A 89 -1.95 -15.45 -30.61
CA ASP A 89 -2.93 -14.38 -30.52
C ASP A 89 -2.35 -13.12 -29.87
N THR A 90 -1.28 -13.25 -29.07
CA THR A 90 -0.68 -12.12 -28.36
C THR A 90 0.84 -12.23 -28.27
N VAL A 91 1.53 -11.19 -28.74
CA VAL A 91 3.00 -11.04 -28.62
C VAL A 91 3.30 -9.80 -27.78
N LEU A 92 4.06 -9.98 -26.70
CA LEU A 92 4.53 -8.90 -25.85
C LEU A 92 6.03 -8.66 -26.12
N ASN A 93 6.36 -7.42 -26.52
CA ASN A 93 7.75 -7.01 -26.75
C ASN A 93 8.25 -6.24 -25.53
N ILE A 94 9.40 -6.66 -25.00
CA ILE A 94 10.08 -6.02 -23.89
C ILE A 94 11.30 -5.27 -24.42
N ASP A 95 11.44 -4.00 -24.04
CA ASP A 95 12.58 -3.16 -24.38
C ASP A 95 13.27 -2.67 -23.12
N THR A 96 14.35 -3.33 -22.72
CA THR A 96 15.15 -3.01 -21.53
C THR A 96 15.93 -1.71 -21.65
N SER A 97 16.06 -1.14 -22.85
CA SER A 97 16.73 0.14 -23.08
C SER A 97 15.85 1.33 -22.72
N LYS A 98 14.52 1.17 -22.79
CA LYS A 98 13.55 2.22 -22.41
C LYS A 98 13.21 2.11 -20.93
N LYS A 99 13.83 2.98 -20.14
CA LYS A 99 13.69 3.03 -18.68
C LYS A 99 12.78 4.18 -18.27
N TYR A 100 12.05 3.95 -17.18
CA TYR A 100 11.12 4.91 -16.57
C TYR A 100 11.44 5.11 -15.07
N GLN A 101 10.45 5.19 -14.22
CA GLN A 101 10.64 5.42 -12.79
C GLN A 101 11.32 4.24 -12.09
N THR A 102 11.98 4.57 -10.98
CA THR A 102 12.51 3.60 -10.01
C THR A 102 11.43 3.26 -8.98
N VAL A 103 11.25 1.98 -8.71
CA VAL A 103 10.27 1.48 -7.74
C VAL A 103 10.79 1.69 -6.32
N LEU A 104 9.97 2.27 -5.46
CA LEU A 104 10.20 2.38 -4.02
C LEU A 104 9.74 1.11 -3.30
N GLY A 105 8.56 0.59 -3.63
CA GLY A 105 8.06 -0.65 -3.06
C GLY A 105 6.55 -0.74 -2.91
N PHE A 106 6.14 -1.71 -2.08
CA PHE A 106 4.74 -2.08 -1.83
C PHE A 106 4.52 -2.29 -0.35
N GLY A 107 3.28 -2.05 0.13
CA GLY A 107 2.99 -2.15 1.55
C GLY A 107 1.53 -2.10 1.91
N GLY A 108 1.26 -1.88 3.21
CA GLY A 108 -0.08 -1.70 3.77
C GLY A 108 -0.04 -0.93 5.08
N ALA A 109 -1.22 -0.62 5.65
CA ALA A 109 -1.34 0.29 6.77
C ALA A 109 -1.54 -0.43 8.11
N PHE A 110 -0.80 0.04 9.12
CA PHE A 110 -0.89 -0.35 10.52
C PHE A 110 -1.93 0.52 11.24
N THR A 111 -3.22 0.23 11.01
CA THR A 111 -4.33 0.91 11.70
C THR A 111 -4.54 0.32 13.08
N ASP A 112 -5.29 1.03 13.94
CA ASP A 112 -5.72 0.48 15.23
C ASP A 112 -6.53 -0.81 15.01
N SER A 113 -7.42 -0.82 14.03
CA SER A 113 -8.26 -1.98 13.71
C SER A 113 -7.45 -3.20 13.27
N ALA A 114 -6.39 -2.98 12.48
CA ALA A 114 -5.47 -4.05 12.12
C ALA A 114 -4.82 -4.65 13.37
N GLY A 115 -4.27 -3.81 14.24
CA GLY A 115 -3.64 -4.26 15.48
C GLY A 115 -4.60 -4.93 16.45
N ILE A 116 -5.82 -4.40 16.61
CA ILE A 116 -6.87 -5.01 17.43
C ILE A 116 -7.18 -6.44 16.95
N ASN A 117 -7.30 -6.65 15.65
CA ASN A 117 -7.59 -7.97 15.10
C ASN A 117 -6.42 -8.92 15.22
N ILE A 118 -5.20 -8.45 14.92
CA ILE A 118 -3.98 -9.27 15.08
C ILE A 118 -3.83 -9.70 16.54
N ARG A 119 -4.04 -8.78 17.50
CA ARG A 119 -3.91 -9.08 18.94
C ARG A 119 -4.88 -10.14 19.47
N LYS A 120 -5.99 -10.39 18.79
CA LYS A 120 -6.95 -11.46 19.15
C LYS A 120 -6.45 -12.86 18.84
N LEU A 121 -5.41 -13.00 18.04
CA LEU A 121 -4.77 -14.28 17.71
C LEU A 121 -3.72 -14.67 18.77
N SER A 122 -3.37 -15.94 18.82
CA SER A 122 -2.21 -16.39 19.60
C SER A 122 -0.94 -15.71 19.09
N GLU A 123 0.07 -15.59 19.94
CA GLU A 123 1.34 -14.94 19.59
C GLU A 123 1.99 -15.58 18.35
N ALA A 124 1.99 -16.91 18.27
CA ALA A 124 2.52 -17.62 17.11
C ALA A 124 1.76 -17.31 15.82
N THR A 125 0.44 -17.17 15.88
CA THR A 125 -0.39 -16.80 14.72
C THR A 125 -0.19 -15.33 14.33
N GLN A 126 0.00 -14.43 15.32
CA GLN A 126 0.38 -13.03 15.07
C GLN A 126 1.72 -12.95 14.30
N ASP A 127 2.72 -13.73 14.74
CA ASP A 127 4.03 -13.77 14.10
C ASP A 127 3.94 -14.28 12.66
N GLN A 128 3.14 -15.32 12.42
CA GLN A 128 2.88 -15.80 11.07
C GLN A 128 2.20 -14.73 10.18
N LEU A 129 1.26 -13.94 10.73
CA LEU A 129 0.57 -12.90 9.97
C LEU A 129 1.55 -11.78 9.56
N ILE A 130 2.38 -11.28 10.47
CA ILE A 130 3.36 -10.25 10.14
C ILE A 130 4.44 -10.81 9.20
N ARG A 131 4.88 -12.06 9.39
CA ARG A 131 5.79 -12.77 8.49
C ARG A 131 5.20 -12.90 7.08
N ALA A 132 3.90 -13.18 6.95
CA ALA A 132 3.24 -13.27 5.65
C ALA A 132 3.40 -11.96 4.84
N TYR A 133 3.42 -10.80 5.49
CA TYR A 133 3.63 -9.51 4.82
C TYR A 133 5.11 -9.15 4.66
N TYR A 134 5.89 -9.14 5.74
CA TYR A 134 7.24 -8.55 5.77
C TYR A 134 8.36 -9.57 5.72
N GLY A 135 8.07 -10.85 5.99
CA GLY A 135 9.08 -11.92 5.98
C GLY A 135 9.61 -12.24 4.59
N SER A 136 10.84 -12.78 4.55
CA SER A 136 11.55 -13.19 3.34
C SER A 136 10.82 -14.29 2.57
N THR A 137 10.06 -15.14 3.26
CA THR A 137 9.20 -16.20 2.68
C THR A 137 7.81 -15.69 2.29
N GLY A 138 7.40 -14.54 2.82
CA GLY A 138 6.11 -13.90 2.59
C GLY A 138 6.07 -12.98 1.35
N SER A 139 5.35 -11.87 1.49
CA SER A 139 5.18 -10.85 0.44
C SER A 139 6.36 -9.89 0.31
N ARG A 140 7.28 -9.84 1.29
CA ARG A 140 8.44 -8.94 1.32
C ARG A 140 8.06 -7.47 1.19
N TYR A 141 7.02 -7.02 1.90
CA TYR A 141 6.65 -5.62 1.91
C TYR A 141 7.84 -4.74 2.33
N SER A 142 8.05 -3.66 1.59
CA SER A 142 9.11 -2.68 1.82
C SER A 142 8.58 -1.32 2.26
N LEU A 143 7.26 -1.15 2.26
CA LEU A 143 6.56 0.04 2.75
C LEU A 143 5.58 -0.32 3.87
N GLY A 144 5.31 0.66 4.72
CA GLY A 144 4.23 0.62 5.70
C GLY A 144 3.61 2.00 5.85
N ARG A 145 2.31 2.08 6.11
CA ARG A 145 1.63 3.34 6.42
C ARG A 145 1.20 3.35 7.87
N ILE A 146 1.53 4.43 8.59
CA ILE A 146 1.25 4.59 10.02
C ILE A 146 0.34 5.81 10.20
N PRO A 147 -0.93 5.65 10.59
CA PRO A 147 -1.77 6.78 10.96
C PRO A 147 -1.19 7.57 12.14
N ILE A 148 -1.19 8.90 12.02
CA ILE A 148 -0.90 9.82 13.14
C ILE A 148 -2.19 10.01 13.91
N ALA A 149 -2.27 9.41 15.10
CA ALA A 149 -3.47 9.31 15.93
C ALA A 149 -4.59 8.45 15.31
N GLY A 150 -5.85 8.75 15.62
CA GLY A 150 -7.00 7.95 15.21
C GLY A 150 -7.45 8.20 13.77
N THR A 151 -8.06 7.16 13.19
CA THR A 151 -8.72 7.16 11.89
C THR A 151 -10.17 6.68 12.05
N ASP A 152 -10.91 6.50 10.95
CA ASP A 152 -12.17 5.75 10.98
C ASP A 152 -11.95 4.27 11.42
N PHE A 153 -10.79 3.67 11.10
CA PHE A 153 -10.39 2.33 11.55
C PHE A 153 -9.74 2.34 12.95
N SER A 154 -10.29 3.14 13.82
CA SER A 154 -10.15 3.12 15.29
C SER A 154 -11.47 2.71 15.93
N THR A 155 -11.52 2.54 17.26
CA THR A 155 -12.76 2.28 18.00
C THR A 155 -13.36 3.57 18.59
N ARG A 156 -12.64 4.67 18.50
CA ARG A 156 -13.02 6.02 18.93
C ARG A 156 -12.24 7.06 18.13
N PRO A 157 -12.74 8.29 17.98
CA PRO A 157 -11.92 9.40 17.50
C PRO A 157 -10.97 9.88 18.60
N TYR A 158 -9.73 10.24 18.23
CA TYR A 158 -8.73 10.83 19.14
C TYR A 158 -7.61 11.50 18.39
N THR A 159 -6.91 12.43 19.06
CA THR A 159 -5.60 12.93 18.65
C THR A 159 -4.59 12.72 19.78
N TYR A 160 -3.38 13.21 19.64
CA TYR A 160 -2.37 13.09 20.70
C TYR A 160 -2.35 14.29 21.65
N ASP A 161 -3.18 15.30 21.39
CA ASP A 161 -3.31 16.48 22.25
C ASP A 161 -4.73 17.05 22.17
N ASP A 162 -5.64 16.44 22.91
CA ASP A 162 -7.05 16.85 22.96
C ASP A 162 -7.31 17.91 24.07
N VAL A 163 -6.23 18.40 24.74
CA VAL A 163 -6.34 19.46 25.76
C VAL A 163 -6.52 20.80 25.05
N PHE A 164 -7.61 21.48 25.38
CA PHE A 164 -7.99 22.73 24.72
C PHE A 164 -6.94 23.82 24.92
N THR A 165 -6.47 24.40 23.80
CA THR A 165 -5.47 25.49 23.74
C THR A 165 -4.09 25.18 24.31
N ASP A 166 -3.63 23.95 24.30
CA ASP A 166 -2.24 23.61 24.66
C ASP A 166 -1.23 24.03 23.57
N MET A 167 -0.98 25.33 23.48
CA MET A 167 -0.06 25.92 22.47
C MET A 167 1.37 25.43 22.59
N SER A 168 1.75 24.89 23.73
CA SER A 168 3.11 24.39 24.00
C SER A 168 3.22 22.88 23.86
N LEU A 169 2.11 22.21 23.55
CA LEU A 169 2.02 20.76 23.39
C LEU A 169 2.59 19.97 24.59
N GLN A 170 2.39 20.47 25.80
CA GLN A 170 2.83 19.81 27.03
C GLN A 170 2.04 18.56 27.32
N SER A 171 0.79 18.52 26.89
CA SER A 171 -0.13 17.40 27.05
C SER A 171 -0.03 16.37 25.91
N PHE A 172 0.82 16.64 24.92
CA PHE A 172 1.04 15.69 23.82
C PHE A 172 1.55 14.35 24.36
N SER A 173 0.86 13.28 24.05
CA SER A 173 1.30 11.93 24.38
C SER A 173 0.74 10.91 23.40
N LEU A 174 1.51 9.87 23.09
CA LEU A 174 0.97 8.66 22.46
C LEU A 174 -0.09 8.05 23.38
N VAL A 175 -1.05 7.37 22.80
CA VAL A 175 -2.17 6.77 23.52
C VAL A 175 -2.07 5.25 23.53
N ARG A 176 -2.98 4.61 24.26
CA ARG A 176 -3.02 3.15 24.40
C ARG A 176 -3.02 2.43 23.03
N GLU A 177 -3.70 3.00 22.04
CA GLU A 177 -3.81 2.42 20.71
C GLU A 177 -2.44 2.30 20.02
N ASP A 178 -1.53 3.24 20.23
CA ASP A 178 -0.17 3.14 19.70
C ASP A 178 0.61 2.01 20.36
N TYR A 179 0.57 1.93 21.69
CA TYR A 179 1.32 0.94 22.48
C TYR A 179 0.79 -0.47 22.33
N ASP A 180 -0.53 -0.63 22.19
CA ASP A 180 -1.19 -1.94 22.16
C ASP A 180 -1.36 -2.48 20.73
N TYR A 181 -1.56 -1.61 19.72
CA TYR A 181 -2.05 -2.02 18.40
C TYR A 181 -1.16 -1.61 17.23
N LYS A 182 -0.33 -0.57 17.34
CA LYS A 182 0.55 -0.12 16.25
C LYS A 182 2.01 -0.49 16.47
N ILE A 183 2.65 0.07 17.49
CA ILE A 183 4.08 -0.08 17.77
C ILE A 183 4.55 -1.52 17.83
N PRO A 184 3.86 -2.48 18.52
CA PRO A 184 4.34 -3.86 18.59
C PRO A 184 4.46 -4.54 17.22
N TYR A 185 3.50 -4.32 16.34
CA TYR A 185 3.46 -4.96 15.02
C TYR A 185 4.37 -4.28 14.02
N ILE A 186 4.56 -2.95 14.12
CA ILE A 186 5.56 -2.19 13.35
C ILE A 186 6.96 -2.68 13.70
N LYS A 187 7.27 -2.90 14.98
CA LYS A 187 8.56 -3.44 15.41
C LYS A 187 8.81 -4.84 14.86
N LYS A 188 7.81 -5.74 14.92
CA LYS A 188 7.90 -7.07 14.29
C LYS A 188 8.16 -6.97 12.78
N ALA A 189 7.57 -5.98 12.09
CA ALA A 189 7.83 -5.76 10.67
C ALA A 189 9.26 -5.27 10.41
N ILE A 190 9.80 -4.38 11.25
CA ILE A 190 11.19 -3.91 11.19
C ILE A 190 12.16 -5.06 11.44
N ASP A 191 11.90 -5.92 12.43
CA ASP A 191 12.73 -7.10 12.73
C ASP A 191 12.82 -8.06 11.53
N LEU A 192 11.74 -8.19 10.76
CA LEU A 192 11.67 -9.03 9.56
C LEU A 192 12.24 -8.35 8.32
N ASN A 193 12.09 -7.06 8.20
CA ASN A 193 12.63 -6.24 7.10
C ASN A 193 13.17 -4.90 7.64
N PRO A 194 14.46 -4.83 8.01
CA PRO A 194 15.07 -3.60 8.54
C PRO A 194 15.09 -2.42 7.56
N ASN A 195 14.85 -2.67 6.27
CA ASN A 195 14.83 -1.64 5.23
C ASN A 195 13.43 -1.09 4.94
N VAL A 196 12.40 -1.51 5.69
CA VAL A 196 11.05 -1.01 5.53
C VAL A 196 11.00 0.51 5.73
N LYS A 197 10.29 1.22 4.83
CA LYS A 197 10.07 2.66 4.93
C LYS A 197 8.63 2.93 5.34
N PHE A 198 8.46 3.78 6.35
CA PHE A 198 7.14 4.15 6.84
C PHE A 198 6.72 5.52 6.35
N ILE A 199 5.45 5.63 5.93
CA ILE A 199 4.76 6.85 5.58
C ILE A 199 3.73 7.11 6.68
N SER A 200 3.61 8.34 7.14
CA SER A 200 2.60 8.68 8.15
C SER A 200 1.67 9.78 7.67
N ALA A 201 0.40 9.70 8.06
CA ALA A 201 -0.63 10.67 7.72
C ALA A 201 -1.57 10.89 8.89
N ALA A 202 -1.93 12.16 9.16
CA ALA A 202 -2.98 12.51 10.10
C ALA A 202 -4.32 12.69 9.36
N TRP A 203 -5.41 12.16 9.92
CA TRP A 203 -6.76 12.39 9.41
C TRP A 203 -7.29 13.78 9.80
N SER A 204 -6.96 14.25 11.00
CA SER A 204 -7.30 15.56 11.51
C SER A 204 -6.24 16.08 12.47
N ALA A 205 -6.07 17.39 12.51
CA ALA A 205 -5.43 18.04 13.65
C ALA A 205 -6.34 17.97 14.89
N PRO A 206 -5.81 18.19 16.10
CA PRO A 206 -6.62 18.37 17.30
C PRO A 206 -7.77 19.38 17.06
N PRO A 207 -8.99 19.10 17.56
CA PRO A 207 -10.16 19.96 17.31
C PRO A 207 -9.92 21.44 17.59
N TRP A 208 -9.24 21.77 18.68
CA TRP A 208 -8.95 23.14 19.08
C TRP A 208 -8.00 23.92 18.12
N MET A 209 -7.28 23.19 17.26
CA MET A 209 -6.47 23.81 16.20
C MET A 209 -7.28 24.12 14.94
N LYS A 210 -8.53 23.67 14.84
CA LYS A 210 -9.36 23.79 13.64
C LYS A 210 -10.42 24.88 13.74
N THR A 211 -10.84 25.41 12.60
CA THR A 211 -11.81 26.49 12.51
C THR A 211 -13.21 26.12 12.99
N ASN A 212 -13.55 24.83 12.98
CA ASN A 212 -14.83 24.29 13.40
C ASN A 212 -14.83 23.68 14.81
N ASP A 213 -13.69 23.64 15.50
CA ASP A 213 -13.48 23.03 16.82
C ASP A 213 -13.97 21.56 16.92
N LYS A 214 -13.96 20.83 15.80
CA LYS A 214 -14.41 19.43 15.69
C LYS A 214 -13.37 18.57 15.00
N ILE A 215 -13.35 17.27 15.32
CA ILE A 215 -12.45 16.31 14.68
C ILE A 215 -12.88 15.99 13.25
N ASN A 216 -14.13 16.20 12.91
CA ASN A 216 -14.75 15.90 11.62
C ASN A 216 -15.45 17.11 11.01
N GLY A 217 -16.01 16.94 9.81
CA GLY A 217 -16.77 17.94 9.09
C GLY A 217 -15.93 19.08 8.54
N PHE A 218 -16.59 20.06 7.94
CA PHE A 218 -15.93 21.15 7.23
C PHE A 218 -15.19 22.09 8.20
N GLY A 219 -13.86 21.99 8.18
CA GLY A 219 -12.98 22.78 9.04
C GLY A 219 -11.54 22.75 8.54
N PHE A 220 -10.89 23.89 8.60
CA PHE A 220 -9.50 24.11 8.23
C PHE A 220 -8.62 24.19 9.47
N LEU A 221 -7.33 23.98 9.30
CA LEU A 221 -6.35 24.38 10.30
C LEU A 221 -6.40 25.91 10.47
N ARG A 222 -6.45 26.41 11.71
CA ARG A 222 -6.37 27.84 11.99
C ARG A 222 -4.99 28.37 11.66
N LYS A 223 -4.89 29.52 11.00
CA LYS A 223 -3.62 30.12 10.61
C LYS A 223 -2.69 30.35 11.79
N ASP A 224 -3.21 30.79 12.92
CA ASP A 224 -2.46 31.02 14.16
C ASP A 224 -2.04 29.72 14.87
N ARG A 225 -2.39 28.55 14.32
CA ARG A 225 -2.00 27.21 14.79
C ARG A 225 -1.02 26.50 13.82
N TYR A 226 -0.63 27.12 12.73
CA TYR A 226 0.23 26.51 11.72
C TYR A 226 1.57 26.04 12.30
N GLN A 227 2.23 26.86 13.13
CA GLN A 227 3.47 26.46 13.79
C GLN A 227 3.23 25.33 14.79
N VAL A 228 2.22 25.45 15.63
CA VAL A 228 1.92 24.43 16.66
C VAL A 228 1.60 23.07 16.01
N TYR A 229 0.91 23.06 14.87
CA TYR A 229 0.66 21.82 14.16
C TYR A 229 1.91 21.23 13.50
N ALA A 230 2.84 22.06 13.02
CA ALA A 230 4.15 21.60 12.56
C ALA A 230 4.94 20.96 13.71
N ASP A 231 4.94 21.60 14.89
CA ASP A 231 5.58 21.08 16.11
C ASP A 231 4.92 19.78 16.61
N TYR A 232 3.57 19.66 16.48
CA TYR A 232 2.83 18.43 16.78
C TYR A 232 3.30 17.25 15.91
N ILE A 233 3.53 17.45 14.61
CA ILE A 233 4.08 16.42 13.71
C ILE A 233 5.49 16.02 14.16
N VAL A 234 6.34 16.97 14.53
CA VAL A 234 7.69 16.65 15.04
C VAL A 234 7.64 15.86 16.34
N LYS A 235 6.74 16.21 17.27
CA LYS A 235 6.54 15.44 18.51
C LYS A 235 6.09 13.99 18.25
N PHE A 236 5.24 13.77 17.25
CA PHE A 236 4.89 12.41 16.82
C PHE A 236 6.14 11.65 16.31
N LEU A 237 6.94 12.28 15.47
CA LEU A 237 8.18 11.68 14.95
C LEU A 237 9.15 11.33 16.08
N ASP A 238 9.36 12.25 17.03
CA ASP A 238 10.20 12.03 18.21
C ASP A 238 9.70 10.85 19.05
N ALA A 239 8.37 10.78 19.28
CA ALA A 239 7.76 9.73 20.06
C ALA A 239 7.93 8.35 19.38
N TYR A 240 7.70 8.24 18.08
CA TYR A 240 7.89 6.98 17.35
C TYR A 240 9.38 6.59 17.25
N LYS A 241 10.26 7.56 17.04
CA LYS A 241 11.71 7.35 17.04
C LYS A 241 12.22 6.82 18.39
N SER A 242 11.66 7.28 19.50
CA SER A 242 12.00 6.77 20.83
C SER A 242 11.68 5.27 21.02
N HIS A 243 10.79 4.73 20.19
CA HIS A 243 10.47 3.31 20.09
C HIS A 243 11.24 2.57 18.99
N GLY A 244 12.22 3.23 18.34
CA GLY A 244 13.03 2.65 17.27
C GLY A 244 12.32 2.62 15.90
N ILE A 245 11.32 3.48 15.69
CA ILE A 245 10.56 3.57 14.44
C ILE A 245 10.88 4.89 13.76
N ASP A 246 11.61 4.81 12.64
CA ASP A 246 11.90 5.96 11.78
C ASP A 246 10.82 6.12 10.70
N VAL A 247 10.25 7.33 10.57
CA VAL A 247 9.29 7.67 9.53
C VAL A 247 10.03 8.30 8.35
N TRP A 248 9.92 7.67 7.18
CA TRP A 248 10.57 8.14 5.96
C TRP A 248 9.91 9.38 5.37
N ALA A 249 8.57 9.45 5.41
CA ALA A 249 7.83 10.59 4.91
C ALA A 249 6.53 10.83 5.69
N VAL A 250 6.12 12.09 5.79
CA VAL A 250 4.84 12.50 6.33
C VAL A 250 3.97 13.08 5.23
N SER A 251 2.70 12.70 5.22
CA SER A 251 1.68 13.31 4.39
C SER A 251 1.17 14.61 5.01
N THR A 252 0.74 15.53 4.17
CA THR A 252 0.12 16.78 4.60
C THR A 252 -1.28 16.61 5.21
N GLY A 253 -1.84 15.40 5.15
CA GLY A 253 -3.12 15.01 5.74
C GLY A 253 -3.88 14.04 4.85
N ASN A 254 -4.61 13.10 5.46
CA ASN A 254 -5.40 12.10 4.74
C ASN A 254 -6.69 12.70 4.19
N GLU A 255 -6.90 12.54 2.90
CA GLU A 255 -8.14 12.85 2.16
C GLU A 255 -8.80 14.19 2.58
N PRO A 256 -8.14 15.34 2.40
CA PRO A 256 -8.71 16.64 2.72
C PRO A 256 -10.05 16.91 2.04
N ILE A 257 -10.31 16.29 0.88
CA ILE A 257 -11.58 16.43 0.14
C ILE A 257 -12.79 15.97 0.96
N ASN A 258 -12.61 15.00 1.86
CA ASN A 258 -13.70 14.50 2.70
C ASN A 258 -14.29 15.56 3.61
N ALA A 259 -13.50 16.59 3.99
CA ALA A 259 -14.01 17.71 4.79
C ALA A 259 -15.06 18.55 4.05
N TYR A 260 -15.08 18.50 2.72
CA TYR A 260 -16.06 19.20 1.89
C TYR A 260 -17.32 18.38 1.61
N VAL A 261 -17.33 17.09 2.01
CA VAL A 261 -18.47 16.21 1.78
C VAL A 261 -19.48 16.40 2.93
N PRO A 262 -20.71 16.86 2.64
CA PRO A 262 -21.75 16.99 3.66
C PRO A 262 -22.07 15.64 4.30
N PHE A 263 -22.25 15.64 5.61
CA PHE A 263 -22.62 14.45 6.41
C PHE A 263 -21.54 13.35 6.49
N ASP A 264 -20.33 13.61 6.07
CA ASP A 264 -19.22 12.74 6.38
C ASP A 264 -18.88 12.84 7.88
N HIS A 265 -18.82 11.71 8.55
CA HIS A 265 -18.52 11.61 9.98
C HIS A 265 -17.05 11.27 10.25
N LEU A 266 -16.27 11.08 9.21
CA LEU A 266 -14.85 10.74 9.25
C LEU A 266 -14.02 11.84 9.94
N ASN A 267 -12.98 11.45 10.65
CA ASN A 267 -11.93 12.42 11.05
C ASN A 267 -11.39 13.05 9.77
N THR A 268 -11.40 14.38 9.70
CA THR A 268 -10.95 15.04 8.48
C THR A 268 -10.56 16.49 8.73
N MET A 269 -9.72 17.04 7.87
CA MET A 269 -9.32 18.46 7.90
C MET A 269 -9.13 18.97 6.48
N ALA A 270 -9.83 20.03 6.12
CA ALA A 270 -9.76 20.65 4.81
C ALA A 270 -8.44 21.38 4.57
N TRP A 271 -7.95 21.28 3.34
CA TRP A 271 -6.92 22.13 2.81
C TRP A 271 -7.38 22.72 1.45
N THR A 272 -7.01 23.97 1.17
CA THR A 272 -6.90 24.46 -0.19
C THR A 272 -5.45 24.37 -0.64
N PRO A 273 -5.15 24.34 -1.94
CA PRO A 273 -3.77 24.37 -2.41
C PRO A 273 -2.94 25.53 -1.84
N ASP A 274 -3.55 26.72 -1.74
CA ASP A 274 -2.85 27.93 -1.24
C ASP A 274 -2.56 27.83 0.27
N THR A 275 -3.54 27.37 1.08
CA THR A 275 -3.32 27.21 2.53
C THR A 275 -2.34 26.10 2.85
N LEU A 276 -2.35 25.03 2.06
CA LEU A 276 -1.40 23.94 2.17
C LEU A 276 0.02 24.38 1.80
N ALA A 277 0.18 25.10 0.69
CA ALA A 277 1.46 25.64 0.26
C ALA A 277 2.06 26.59 1.32
N ASP A 278 1.25 27.47 1.88
CA ASP A 278 1.69 28.36 2.96
C ASP A 278 2.13 27.58 4.21
N TRP A 279 1.35 26.57 4.62
CA TRP A 279 1.74 25.75 5.78
C TRP A 279 3.02 24.97 5.53
N VAL A 280 3.14 24.31 4.38
CA VAL A 280 4.36 23.53 4.04
C VAL A 280 5.58 24.44 3.89
N GLY A 281 5.45 25.53 3.16
CA GLY A 281 6.57 26.41 2.81
C GLY A 281 7.11 27.21 3.99
N ASN A 282 6.23 27.68 4.87
CA ASN A 282 6.60 28.64 5.91
C ASN A 282 6.63 28.03 7.33
N TYR A 283 6.06 26.83 7.54
CA TYR A 283 5.99 26.20 8.85
C TYR A 283 6.47 24.76 8.86
N ALA A 284 5.78 23.82 8.23
CA ALA A 284 6.12 22.40 8.31
C ALA A 284 7.51 22.08 7.74
N GLY A 285 7.83 22.60 6.56
CA GLY A 285 9.13 22.37 5.91
C GLY A 285 10.30 22.92 6.72
N PRO A 286 10.30 24.19 7.13
CA PRO A 286 11.33 24.74 8.00
C PRO A 286 11.47 24.00 9.34
N THR A 287 10.33 23.65 10.00
CA THR A 287 10.33 22.97 11.29
C THR A 287 10.96 21.57 11.19
N LEU A 288 10.55 20.76 10.18
CA LEU A 288 11.17 19.46 9.94
C LEU A 288 12.65 19.57 9.62
N SER A 289 13.03 20.54 8.76
CA SER A 289 14.45 20.74 8.39
C SER A 289 15.32 21.15 9.55
N ALA A 290 14.79 21.84 10.56
CA ALA A 290 15.49 22.26 11.75
C ALA A 290 15.51 21.20 12.86
N SER A 291 14.70 20.15 12.74
CA SER A 291 14.58 19.08 13.73
C SER A 291 15.57 17.94 13.52
N SER A 292 15.56 16.96 14.45
CA SER A 292 16.29 15.68 14.30
C SER A 292 15.73 14.80 13.16
N HIS A 293 14.64 15.21 12.52
CA HIS A 293 13.94 14.53 11.43
C HIS A 293 14.13 15.21 10.07
N ASN A 294 15.25 15.92 9.87
CA ASN A 294 15.54 16.66 8.64
C ASN A 294 15.64 15.77 7.37
N GLY A 295 15.73 14.45 7.55
CA GLY A 295 15.65 13.46 6.47
C GLY A 295 14.24 12.97 6.14
N THR A 296 13.22 13.33 6.93
CA THR A 296 11.82 12.97 6.67
C THR A 296 11.22 13.85 5.57
N GLY A 297 10.74 13.23 4.50
CA GLY A 297 10.13 13.95 3.38
C GLY A 297 8.68 14.36 3.64
N ILE A 298 8.19 15.33 2.86
CA ILE A 298 6.78 15.74 2.85
C ILE A 298 6.11 15.25 1.57
N LEU A 299 4.98 14.56 1.69
CA LEU A 299 4.10 14.16 0.61
C LEU A 299 2.88 15.06 0.56
N VAL A 300 2.56 15.56 -0.64
CA VAL A 300 1.40 16.42 -0.87
C VAL A 300 0.23 15.63 -1.41
N LEU A 301 -0.97 16.13 -1.24
CA LEU A 301 -2.27 15.60 -1.63
C LEU A 301 -2.74 14.51 -0.66
N ASP A 302 -2.29 13.26 -0.83
CA ASP A 302 -2.76 12.06 -0.09
C ASP A 302 -4.28 11.91 -0.19
N ASP A 303 -4.79 12.09 -1.42
CA ASP A 303 -6.20 12.18 -1.75
C ASP A 303 -6.45 11.61 -3.16
N GLN A 304 -7.65 11.82 -3.69
CA GLN A 304 -8.16 11.15 -4.87
C GLN A 304 -7.47 11.57 -6.17
N ARG A 305 -7.28 10.61 -7.08
CA ARG A 305 -6.68 10.84 -8.41
C ARG A 305 -7.40 11.91 -9.23
N ILE A 306 -8.70 12.12 -9.01
CA ILE A 306 -9.47 13.15 -9.73
C ILE A 306 -8.97 14.58 -9.48
N GLU A 307 -8.24 14.82 -8.39
CA GLU A 307 -7.67 16.12 -8.05
C GLU A 307 -6.36 16.42 -8.81
N LEU A 308 -5.82 15.43 -9.51
CA LEU A 308 -4.61 15.57 -10.31
C LEU A 308 -4.92 16.15 -11.71
N PRO A 309 -3.99 16.90 -12.31
CA PRO A 309 -2.79 17.47 -11.70
C PRO A 309 -3.05 18.83 -11.01
N TRP A 310 -4.29 19.35 -11.06
CA TRP A 310 -4.60 20.74 -10.73
C TRP A 310 -4.23 21.13 -9.30
N PHE A 311 -4.52 20.26 -8.30
CA PHE A 311 -4.24 20.55 -6.89
C PHE A 311 -2.72 20.67 -6.64
N VAL A 312 -1.95 19.68 -7.07
CA VAL A 312 -0.49 19.67 -6.84
C VAL A 312 0.21 20.74 -7.67
N ASN A 313 -0.25 21.03 -8.89
CA ASN A 313 0.31 22.11 -9.70
C ASN A 313 0.14 23.46 -9.00
N LYS A 314 -1.04 23.69 -8.40
CA LYS A 314 -1.30 24.91 -7.65
C LYS A 314 -0.41 25.03 -6.40
N VAL A 315 -0.21 23.93 -5.66
CA VAL A 315 0.75 23.92 -4.54
C VAL A 315 2.18 24.21 -5.02
N PHE A 316 2.58 23.67 -6.17
CA PHE A 316 3.94 23.83 -6.72
C PHE A 316 4.22 25.20 -7.34
N GLU A 317 3.21 26.06 -7.53
CA GLU A 317 3.41 27.48 -7.85
C GLU A 317 4.18 28.19 -6.74
N ASP A 318 3.97 27.80 -5.47
CA ASP A 318 4.80 28.24 -4.36
C ASP A 318 6.14 27.49 -4.34
N LYS A 319 7.19 28.17 -4.76
CA LYS A 319 8.55 27.62 -4.84
C LYS A 319 9.12 27.25 -3.45
N THR A 320 8.66 27.91 -2.39
CA THR A 320 9.08 27.62 -1.02
C THR A 320 8.50 26.29 -0.56
N ALA A 321 7.20 26.07 -0.78
CA ALA A 321 6.55 24.81 -0.50
C ALA A 321 7.15 23.66 -1.35
N LYS A 322 7.28 23.88 -2.67
CA LYS A 322 7.81 22.88 -3.61
C LYS A 322 9.19 22.38 -3.19
N LYS A 323 10.03 23.21 -2.56
CA LYS A 323 11.36 22.86 -2.08
C LYS A 323 11.33 21.72 -1.05
N TYR A 324 10.32 21.68 -0.17
CA TYR A 324 10.22 20.71 0.92
C TYR A 324 9.43 19.45 0.54
N ILE A 325 8.61 19.52 -0.51
CA ILE A 325 7.80 18.40 -0.98
C ILE A 325 8.68 17.46 -1.82
N ILE A 326 8.67 16.17 -1.48
CA ILE A 326 9.43 15.14 -2.19
C ILE A 326 8.60 14.40 -3.24
N GLY A 327 7.27 14.35 -3.08
CA GLY A 327 6.38 13.63 -3.99
C GLY A 327 4.90 13.89 -3.72
N THR A 328 4.07 13.30 -4.58
CA THR A 328 2.61 13.34 -4.53
C THR A 328 2.09 11.98 -4.07
N ALA A 329 1.29 11.96 -3.02
CA ALA A 329 0.55 10.79 -2.57
C ALA A 329 -0.85 10.80 -3.20
N VAL A 330 -1.32 9.63 -3.67
CA VAL A 330 -2.61 9.52 -4.35
C VAL A 330 -3.36 8.27 -3.89
N HIS A 331 -4.70 8.36 -3.82
CA HIS A 331 -5.62 7.28 -3.48
C HIS A 331 -6.40 6.81 -4.72
N TRP A 332 -6.92 5.58 -4.67
CA TRP A 332 -7.52 4.92 -5.83
C TRP A 332 -9.05 5.03 -5.95
N TYR A 333 -9.75 5.64 -4.99
CA TYR A 333 -11.21 5.51 -4.87
C TYR A 333 -12.00 6.21 -5.99
N THR A 334 -11.36 7.12 -6.74
CA THR A 334 -11.95 7.77 -7.92
C THR A 334 -11.41 7.25 -9.26
N ASP A 335 -10.64 6.16 -9.28
CA ASP A 335 -9.99 5.64 -10.48
C ASP A 335 -10.96 5.27 -11.60
N ASN A 336 -12.20 4.90 -11.26
CA ASN A 336 -13.26 4.58 -12.21
C ASN A 336 -13.78 5.78 -13.00
N ILE A 337 -13.54 7.02 -12.53
CA ILE A 337 -13.95 8.27 -13.19
C ILE A 337 -12.78 9.19 -13.51
N ALA A 338 -11.61 8.92 -12.94
CA ALA A 338 -10.38 9.68 -13.13
C ALA A 338 -9.39 8.87 -14.00
N PRO A 339 -9.20 9.20 -15.28
CA PRO A 339 -8.36 8.38 -16.17
C PRO A 339 -6.88 8.44 -15.77
N PRO A 340 -6.08 7.39 -16.04
CA PRO A 340 -4.67 7.31 -15.61
C PRO A 340 -3.76 8.37 -16.26
N ILE A 341 -4.18 9.00 -17.36
CA ILE A 341 -3.46 10.13 -17.96
C ILE A 341 -3.22 11.29 -16.98
N LEU A 342 -4.05 11.42 -15.93
CA LEU A 342 -3.86 12.42 -14.88
C LEU A 342 -2.54 12.21 -14.11
N LEU A 343 -2.10 10.96 -13.96
CA LEU A 343 -0.79 10.63 -13.38
C LEU A 343 0.35 11.07 -14.30
N ASP A 344 0.22 10.82 -15.63
CA ASP A 344 1.21 11.26 -16.62
C ASP A 344 1.33 12.79 -16.66
N LEU A 345 0.19 13.50 -16.64
CA LEU A 345 0.16 14.97 -16.60
C LEU A 345 0.81 15.51 -15.33
N THR A 346 0.57 14.85 -14.19
CA THR A 346 1.20 15.20 -12.90
C THR A 346 2.71 15.01 -12.97
N HIS A 347 3.18 13.86 -13.45
CA HIS A 347 4.61 13.61 -13.65
C HIS A 347 5.23 14.64 -14.59
N ASN A 348 4.61 14.90 -15.74
CA ASN A 348 5.13 15.83 -16.74
C ASN A 348 5.23 17.27 -16.24
N SER A 349 4.36 17.69 -15.31
CA SER A 349 4.39 19.04 -14.72
C SER A 349 5.47 19.20 -13.64
N ALA A 350 5.87 18.11 -12.98
CA ALA A 350 6.89 18.12 -11.95
C ALA A 350 7.69 16.80 -11.96
N PRO A 351 8.55 16.57 -12.99
CA PRO A 351 9.24 15.29 -13.16
C PRO A 351 10.29 15.01 -12.09
N ASP A 352 10.67 16.00 -11.30
CA ASP A 352 11.51 15.91 -10.12
C ASP A 352 10.76 15.42 -8.85
N LYS A 353 9.43 15.29 -8.92
CA LYS A 353 8.57 14.82 -7.84
C LYS A 353 7.93 13.50 -8.24
N PHE A 354 8.11 12.49 -7.41
CA PHE A 354 7.52 11.19 -7.67
C PHE A 354 6.01 11.15 -7.34
N ILE A 355 5.33 10.14 -7.84
CA ILE A 355 3.96 9.80 -7.48
C ILE A 355 3.98 8.47 -6.72
N LEU A 356 3.26 8.40 -5.61
CA LEU A 356 3.11 7.20 -4.80
C LEU A 356 1.63 6.95 -4.52
N MET A 357 1.12 5.77 -4.87
CA MET A 357 -0.22 5.37 -4.48
C MET A 357 -0.18 4.91 -3.02
N THR A 358 -0.89 5.62 -2.15
CA THR A 358 -0.73 5.52 -0.69
C THR A 358 -1.90 4.90 0.04
N GLU A 359 -3.05 4.71 -0.64
CA GLU A 359 -4.18 4.01 -0.04
C GLU A 359 -5.11 3.38 -1.07
N ALA A 360 -5.51 2.13 -0.81
CA ALA A 360 -6.53 1.41 -1.56
C ALA A 360 -7.18 0.33 -0.70
N CYS A 361 -8.47 0.09 -0.86
CA CYS A 361 -9.17 -1.10 -0.35
C CYS A 361 -10.44 -1.37 -1.15
N THR A 362 -10.96 -2.58 -1.04
CA THR A 362 -12.26 -2.97 -1.63
C THR A 362 -13.34 -3.11 -0.55
N GLY A 363 -14.58 -3.35 -0.95
CA GLY A 363 -15.71 -3.40 -0.01
C GLY A 363 -16.27 -2.04 0.36
N THR A 364 -15.74 -0.96 -0.22
CA THR A 364 -16.14 0.43 0.02
C THR A 364 -17.54 0.75 -0.52
N GLY A 365 -18.14 1.84 0.00
CA GLY A 365 -19.43 2.35 -0.43
C GLY A 365 -20.62 1.65 0.23
N THR A 366 -21.71 2.38 0.43
CA THR A 366 -22.88 1.95 1.19
C THR A 366 -23.66 0.80 0.54
N THR A 367 -23.55 0.65 -0.79
CA THR A 367 -24.27 -0.37 -1.58
C THR A 367 -23.47 -1.66 -1.80
N THR A 368 -22.19 -1.70 -1.41
CA THR A 368 -21.35 -2.89 -1.59
C THR A 368 -21.61 -3.92 -0.50
N TYR A 369 -22.07 -5.10 -0.90
CA TYR A 369 -22.27 -6.25 -0.01
C TYR A 369 -21.82 -7.56 -0.67
N PRO A 370 -21.27 -8.51 0.11
CA PRO A 370 -20.82 -8.33 1.48
C PRO A 370 -19.60 -7.39 1.56
N LYS A 371 -19.40 -6.74 2.71
CA LYS A 371 -18.22 -5.88 2.95
C LYS A 371 -16.93 -6.69 2.81
N VAL A 372 -16.84 -7.79 3.51
CA VAL A 372 -15.79 -8.81 3.36
C VAL A 372 -16.32 -9.94 2.49
N ALA A 373 -15.64 -10.22 1.37
CA ALA A 373 -16.03 -11.30 0.45
C ALA A 373 -14.88 -12.32 0.35
N LEU A 374 -14.80 -13.23 1.34
CA LEU A 374 -13.72 -14.20 1.48
C LEU A 374 -13.55 -15.05 0.22
N GLY A 375 -12.38 -14.95 -0.41
CA GLY A 375 -12.05 -15.66 -1.63
C GLY A 375 -12.53 -14.98 -2.92
N SER A 376 -12.96 -13.71 -2.87
CA SER A 376 -13.41 -12.98 -4.06
C SER A 376 -12.26 -12.78 -5.05
N TRP A 377 -12.33 -13.50 -6.18
CA TRP A 377 -11.37 -13.36 -7.26
C TRP A 377 -11.44 -11.97 -7.92
N SER A 378 -12.64 -11.43 -8.11
CA SER A 378 -12.83 -10.11 -8.73
C SER A 378 -12.16 -8.97 -7.93
N ARG A 379 -12.08 -9.08 -6.60
CA ARG A 379 -11.35 -8.13 -5.76
C ARG A 379 -9.83 -8.25 -5.98
N GLY A 380 -9.30 -9.47 -6.11
CA GLY A 380 -7.91 -9.69 -6.51
C GLY A 380 -7.61 -9.16 -7.91
N GLN A 381 -8.54 -9.34 -8.86
CA GLN A 381 -8.43 -8.75 -10.21
C GLN A 381 -8.36 -7.23 -10.17
N LYS A 382 -9.18 -6.59 -9.34
CA LYS A 382 -9.15 -5.12 -9.18
C LYS A 382 -7.78 -4.65 -8.68
N TYR A 383 -7.16 -5.36 -7.73
CA TYR A 383 -5.82 -5.04 -7.23
C TYR A 383 -4.76 -5.17 -8.31
N ILE A 384 -4.65 -6.33 -8.99
CA ILE A 384 -3.61 -6.54 -10.00
C ILE A 384 -3.70 -5.53 -11.14
N LEU A 385 -4.93 -5.19 -11.58
CA LEU A 385 -5.15 -4.22 -12.65
C LEU A 385 -4.78 -2.80 -12.20
N SER A 386 -5.15 -2.39 -11.00
CA SER A 386 -4.75 -1.10 -10.43
C SER A 386 -3.24 -0.99 -10.32
N ILE A 387 -2.56 -2.00 -9.76
CA ILE A 387 -1.11 -1.95 -9.61
C ILE A 387 -0.43 -1.85 -10.97
N ILE A 388 -0.84 -2.64 -11.98
CA ILE A 388 -0.30 -2.54 -13.35
C ILE A 388 -0.51 -1.13 -13.91
N GLU A 389 -1.71 -0.55 -13.74
CA GLU A 389 -2.04 0.79 -14.23
C GLU A 389 -1.13 1.84 -13.58
N TYR A 390 -1.08 1.89 -12.24
CA TYR A 390 -0.24 2.86 -11.52
C TYR A 390 1.25 2.73 -11.88
N MET A 391 1.76 1.49 -11.93
CA MET A 391 3.16 1.26 -12.32
C MET A 391 3.43 1.73 -13.75
N ASN A 392 2.50 1.56 -14.68
CA ASN A 392 2.65 2.03 -16.06
C ASN A 392 2.51 3.55 -16.21
N HIS A 393 1.98 4.23 -15.18
CA HIS A 393 1.75 5.68 -15.15
C HIS A 393 2.54 6.38 -14.02
N TRP A 394 3.85 6.11 -13.94
CA TRP A 394 4.85 6.80 -13.12
C TRP A 394 4.77 6.61 -11.61
N ALA A 395 3.84 5.85 -11.08
CA ALA A 395 3.86 5.56 -9.65
C ALA A 395 5.10 4.74 -9.26
N ILE A 396 5.75 5.13 -8.17
CA ILE A 396 6.94 4.45 -7.65
C ILE A 396 6.62 3.33 -6.66
N GLY A 397 5.36 3.16 -6.29
CA GLY A 397 4.91 2.15 -5.35
C GLY A 397 3.39 2.16 -5.16
N TRP A 398 2.93 1.18 -4.39
CA TRP A 398 1.51 0.98 -4.12
C TRP A 398 1.31 0.47 -2.69
N VAL A 399 0.49 1.17 -1.90
CA VAL A 399 0.24 0.87 -0.48
C VAL A 399 -1.24 0.61 -0.27
N ASP A 400 -1.52 -0.56 0.28
CA ASP A 400 -2.87 -0.97 0.67
C ASP A 400 -3.32 -0.27 1.96
N TRP A 401 -4.63 -0.28 2.23
CA TRP A 401 -5.17 0.18 3.50
C TRP A 401 -4.92 -0.87 4.61
N ASN A 402 -5.91 -1.26 5.38
CA ASN A 402 -5.74 -2.14 6.54
C ASN A 402 -5.05 -3.47 6.20
N ILE A 403 -3.93 -3.80 6.87
CA ILE A 403 -3.26 -5.09 6.68
C ILE A 403 -4.06 -6.27 7.23
N ALA A 404 -4.99 -6.05 8.17
CA ALA A 404 -5.85 -7.10 8.72
C ALA A 404 -7.17 -6.51 9.24
N LEU A 405 -8.27 -7.19 8.95
CA LEU A 405 -9.59 -6.87 9.49
C LEU A 405 -10.30 -8.14 9.97
N ASP A 406 -11.43 -7.99 10.68
CA ASP A 406 -12.28 -9.12 11.03
C ASP A 406 -13.25 -9.49 9.91
N LYS A 407 -14.04 -10.54 10.11
CA LYS A 407 -15.02 -11.04 9.14
C LYS A 407 -16.11 -10.03 8.76
N THR A 408 -16.30 -8.98 9.54
CA THR A 408 -17.25 -7.90 9.25
C THR A 408 -16.63 -6.74 8.48
N GLY A 409 -15.29 -6.68 8.46
CA GLY A 409 -14.53 -5.58 7.85
C GLY A 409 -14.23 -4.44 8.83
N GLY A 410 -14.20 -4.72 10.12
CA GLY A 410 -13.96 -3.77 11.20
C GLY A 410 -12.87 -4.22 12.19
N PRO A 411 -12.83 -3.59 13.37
CA PRO A 411 -13.73 -2.53 13.87
C PRO A 411 -13.54 -1.18 13.16
N ASN A 412 -14.59 -0.33 13.21
CA ASN A 412 -14.58 1.01 12.64
C ASN A 412 -15.63 1.86 13.39
N TRP A 413 -15.24 2.99 13.96
CA TRP A 413 -16.12 3.74 14.87
C TRP A 413 -17.27 4.46 14.15
N ILE A 414 -17.17 4.70 12.85
CA ILE A 414 -18.26 5.25 12.02
C ILE A 414 -18.96 4.18 11.17
N GLN A 415 -18.66 2.88 11.38
CA GLN A 415 -19.23 1.75 10.66
C GLN A 415 -18.92 1.73 9.14
N ASN A 416 -17.84 2.37 8.74
CA ASN A 416 -17.33 2.31 7.36
C ASN A 416 -16.55 1.00 7.14
N PHE A 417 -17.22 -0.14 7.20
CA PHE A 417 -16.61 -1.46 7.02
C PHE A 417 -16.14 -1.68 5.59
N VAL A 418 -14.97 -2.31 5.44
CA VAL A 418 -14.36 -2.64 4.13
C VAL A 418 -13.72 -4.03 4.14
N ASP A 419 -13.16 -4.46 3.02
CA ASP A 419 -12.37 -5.70 2.93
C ASP A 419 -10.86 -5.43 3.16
N SER A 420 -10.11 -6.50 3.39
CA SER A 420 -8.66 -6.48 3.58
C SER A 420 -8.02 -7.71 2.94
N PRO A 421 -6.76 -7.67 2.50
CA PRO A 421 -6.04 -8.85 1.97
C PRO A 421 -5.93 -10.00 2.95
N ILE A 422 -5.92 -9.72 4.25
CA ILE A 422 -5.98 -10.73 5.32
C ILE A 422 -7.19 -10.46 6.21
N ILE A 423 -7.98 -11.51 6.43
CA ILE A 423 -9.11 -11.51 7.38
C ILE A 423 -8.80 -12.45 8.53
N VAL A 424 -8.97 -11.95 9.75
CA VAL A 424 -8.69 -12.67 11.00
C VAL A 424 -9.93 -13.40 11.51
N ASN A 425 -9.73 -14.64 11.97
CA ASN A 425 -10.72 -15.43 12.67
C ASN A 425 -10.20 -15.88 14.04
N PRO A 426 -10.42 -15.09 15.11
CA PRO A 426 -9.89 -15.42 16.44
C PRO A 426 -10.54 -16.65 17.09
N GLU A 427 -11.74 -17.04 16.64
CA GLU A 427 -12.46 -18.20 17.20
C GLU A 427 -11.72 -19.53 16.95
N THR A 428 -10.97 -19.59 15.83
CA THR A 428 -10.21 -20.77 15.43
C THR A 428 -8.70 -20.53 15.41
N ASP A 429 -8.24 -19.38 15.89
CA ASP A 429 -6.84 -18.91 15.82
C ASP A 429 -6.27 -18.98 14.40
N GLU A 430 -7.06 -18.52 13.41
CA GLU A 430 -6.74 -18.54 11.99
C GLU A 430 -6.76 -17.14 11.37
N PHE A 431 -6.02 -17.00 10.29
CA PHE A 431 -6.23 -15.90 9.35
C PHE A 431 -6.30 -16.40 7.91
N TYR A 432 -6.98 -15.63 7.08
CA TYR A 432 -7.29 -15.98 5.70
C TYR A 432 -6.62 -15.04 4.73
N LYS A 433 -5.67 -15.53 3.92
CA LYS A 433 -5.08 -14.77 2.83
C LYS A 433 -6.00 -14.83 1.62
N GLN A 434 -6.50 -13.66 1.20
CA GLN A 434 -7.44 -13.51 0.10
C GLN A 434 -6.73 -13.36 -1.27
N PRO A 435 -7.46 -13.44 -2.40
CA PRO A 435 -6.87 -13.19 -3.73
C PRO A 435 -6.16 -11.83 -3.85
N MET A 436 -6.62 -10.80 -3.13
CA MET A 436 -5.96 -9.48 -3.05
C MET A 436 -4.53 -9.56 -2.51
N TYR A 437 -4.30 -10.37 -1.46
CA TYR A 437 -2.97 -10.62 -0.90
C TYR A 437 -2.01 -11.16 -1.97
N TYR A 438 -2.46 -12.12 -2.77
CA TYR A 438 -1.63 -12.72 -3.83
C TYR A 438 -1.43 -11.79 -5.01
N ALA A 439 -2.43 -10.98 -5.37
CA ALA A 439 -2.28 -9.96 -6.40
C ALA A 439 -1.13 -9.00 -6.06
N LEU A 440 -1.08 -8.52 -4.82
CA LEU A 440 -0.02 -7.64 -4.36
C LEU A 440 1.33 -8.40 -4.25
N LYS A 441 1.31 -9.66 -3.79
CA LYS A 441 2.51 -10.50 -3.66
C LYS A 441 3.19 -10.77 -5.00
N HIS A 442 2.47 -10.77 -6.14
CA HIS A 442 3.06 -10.85 -7.47
C HIS A 442 3.97 -9.67 -7.80
N PHE A 443 3.79 -8.54 -7.15
CA PHE A 443 4.67 -7.38 -7.26
C PHE A 443 5.70 -7.36 -6.14
N SER A 444 5.23 -7.27 -4.90
CA SER A 444 6.07 -6.97 -3.74
C SER A 444 7.21 -7.97 -3.52
N ARG A 445 7.00 -9.23 -3.91
CA ARG A 445 8.01 -10.27 -3.75
C ARG A 445 9.08 -10.26 -4.84
N PHE A 446 8.73 -9.85 -6.05
CA PHE A 446 9.63 -9.98 -7.22
C PHE A 446 10.16 -8.63 -7.71
N VAL A 447 9.45 -7.54 -7.47
CA VAL A 447 9.83 -6.18 -7.83
C VAL A 447 10.34 -5.47 -6.59
N GLU A 448 11.60 -5.71 -6.26
CA GLU A 448 12.24 -5.15 -5.08
C GLU A 448 12.50 -3.64 -5.21
N SER A 449 12.68 -2.96 -4.08
CA SER A 449 13.07 -1.54 -4.06
C SER A 449 14.32 -1.29 -4.89
N GLY A 450 14.31 -0.24 -5.71
CA GLY A 450 15.39 0.05 -6.65
C GLY A 450 15.21 -0.58 -8.05
N SER A 451 14.21 -1.44 -8.25
CA SER A 451 13.84 -1.92 -9.60
C SER A 451 13.43 -0.75 -10.48
N VAL A 452 13.79 -0.80 -11.77
CA VAL A 452 13.45 0.24 -12.74
C VAL A 452 12.41 -0.29 -13.71
N ARG A 453 11.28 0.40 -13.84
CA ARG A 453 10.27 0.04 -14.85
C ARG A 453 10.86 0.20 -16.26
N ILE A 454 10.58 -0.77 -17.11
CA ILE A 454 11.00 -0.80 -18.52
C ILE A 454 9.79 -0.91 -19.45
N SER A 455 10.02 -0.67 -20.75
CA SER A 455 8.94 -0.75 -21.74
C SER A 455 8.52 -2.19 -21.99
N ILE A 456 7.21 -2.40 -22.02
CA ILE A 456 6.57 -3.63 -22.47
C ILE A 456 5.32 -3.26 -23.29
N THR A 457 5.00 -4.04 -24.31
CA THR A 457 3.80 -3.84 -25.11
C THR A 457 2.56 -4.15 -24.29
N ASP A 458 1.60 -3.24 -24.24
CA ASP A 458 0.25 -3.49 -23.71
C ASP A 458 -0.68 -4.02 -24.81
N THR A 459 -1.63 -4.85 -24.43
CA THR A 459 -2.65 -5.40 -25.32
C THR A 459 -4.03 -5.36 -24.66
N ASN A 460 -5.08 -5.55 -25.46
CA ASN A 460 -6.43 -5.54 -24.92
C ASN A 460 -6.72 -6.76 -24.03
N ASN A 461 -6.11 -7.90 -24.31
CA ASN A 461 -6.39 -9.18 -23.62
C ASN A 461 -5.43 -9.46 -22.46
N VAL A 462 -4.18 -8.99 -22.59
CA VAL A 462 -3.15 -9.20 -21.56
C VAL A 462 -2.64 -7.84 -21.13
N LYS A 463 -2.88 -7.50 -19.86
CA LYS A 463 -2.28 -6.33 -19.22
C LYS A 463 -0.94 -6.68 -18.65
N SER A 464 0.03 -5.79 -18.80
CA SER A 464 1.43 -6.11 -18.50
C SER A 464 2.18 -4.90 -17.95
N THR A 465 3.19 -5.19 -17.14
CA THR A 465 4.24 -4.25 -16.75
C THR A 465 5.55 -5.02 -16.57
N ALA A 466 6.68 -4.36 -16.76
CA ALA A 466 7.99 -5.01 -16.69
C ALA A 466 9.02 -4.13 -15.98
N PHE A 467 9.98 -4.79 -15.33
CA PHE A 467 11.00 -4.15 -14.51
C PHE A 467 12.36 -4.82 -14.73
N VAL A 468 13.43 -4.06 -14.53
CA VAL A 468 14.78 -4.58 -14.31
C VAL A 468 15.12 -4.37 -12.84
N THR A 469 15.47 -5.44 -12.15
CA THR A 469 15.85 -5.41 -10.72
C THR A 469 17.27 -4.85 -10.52
N PRO A 470 17.66 -4.46 -9.29
CA PRO A 470 19.04 -4.09 -8.99
C PRO A 470 20.06 -5.18 -9.32
N SER A 471 19.67 -6.46 -9.25
CA SER A 471 20.49 -7.62 -9.68
C SER A 471 20.49 -7.85 -11.20
N ASN A 472 19.90 -6.92 -11.99
CA ASN A 472 19.83 -6.97 -13.46
C ASN A 472 18.98 -8.12 -14.00
N GLU A 473 17.99 -8.57 -13.26
CA GLU A 473 16.99 -9.55 -13.68
C GLU A 473 15.77 -8.83 -14.28
N VAL A 474 15.11 -9.47 -15.25
CA VAL A 474 13.87 -8.95 -15.83
C VAL A 474 12.67 -9.62 -15.15
N VAL A 475 11.84 -8.83 -14.51
CA VAL A 475 10.56 -9.25 -13.93
C VAL A 475 9.43 -8.74 -14.80
N VAL A 476 8.52 -9.65 -15.18
CA VAL A 476 7.33 -9.32 -15.98
C VAL A 476 6.10 -9.75 -15.20
N VAL A 477 5.20 -8.82 -14.92
CA VAL A 477 3.91 -9.11 -14.31
C VAL A 477 2.82 -9.03 -15.37
N LEU A 478 2.02 -10.08 -15.47
CA LEU A 478 0.99 -10.25 -16.49
C LEU A 478 -0.36 -10.55 -15.84
N TYR A 479 -1.40 -9.92 -16.35
CA TYR A 479 -2.78 -10.27 -16.07
C TYR A 479 -3.47 -10.63 -17.40
N ASN A 480 -3.98 -11.86 -17.47
CA ASN A 480 -4.77 -12.36 -18.60
C ASN A 480 -6.26 -12.33 -18.21
N LYS A 481 -7.08 -11.63 -19.02
CA LYS A 481 -8.53 -11.49 -18.77
C LYS A 481 -9.28 -12.80 -18.97
#